data_60f20f87eb3cb2878b554971b5267272
#
_entry.id   60f20f87eb3cb2878b554971b5267272
#
_cell.length_a   1.000
_cell.length_b   1.000
_cell.length_c   1.000
_cell.angle_alpha   90.00
_cell.angle_beta   90.00
_cell.angle_gamma   90.00
#
_symmetry.space_group_name_H-M   'P 1'
#
loop_
_entity.id
_entity.type
_entity.pdbx_description
1 polymer ?
#
loop_
_entity_poly.entity_id
_entity_poly.type
_entity_poly.pdbx_seq_one_letter_code
_entity_poly.pdbx_strand_id
1 'polypeptide(L)'
;ALAVQPEVLLMDEPTSALDPISTSKIEDLALELKKNYTIIMVTHNMQQAARISDKTAFFLLGEVIEYGSTETLFSIPSDKRTEDYITGRFG
;
A
#
# COMPACT_ATOMS: atom_id res chain seq x y z
N ALA A 1 -11.51 -6.89 -31.41
CA ALA A 1 -10.59 -6.81 -30.27
C ALA A 1 -11.33 -6.28 -29.08
N LEU A 2 -11.49 -7.09 -28.09
CA LEU A 2 -12.07 -6.67 -26.84
C LEU A 2 -11.04 -5.83 -26.10
N ALA A 3 -11.33 -4.55 -26.01
CA ALA A 3 -10.53 -3.69 -25.12
C ALA A 3 -10.84 -4.15 -23.69
N VAL A 4 -9.91 -4.84 -23.09
CA VAL A 4 -10.00 -5.13 -21.67
C VAL A 4 -9.73 -3.83 -20.96
N GLN A 5 -10.79 -3.20 -20.47
CA GLN A 5 -10.60 -2.06 -19.60
C GLN A 5 -10.12 -2.57 -18.26
N PRO A 6 -8.97 -2.08 -17.77
CA PRO A 6 -8.53 -2.47 -16.44
C PRO A 6 -9.52 -1.97 -15.40
N GLU A 7 -10.05 -2.87 -14.63
CA GLU A 7 -10.89 -2.50 -13.50
C GLU A 7 -9.99 -2.10 -12.33
N VAL A 8 -10.40 -1.06 -11.64
CA VAL A 8 -9.71 -0.57 -10.45
C VAL A 8 -10.53 -0.96 -9.23
N LEU A 9 -9.90 -1.68 -8.32
CA LEU A 9 -10.50 -2.06 -7.05
C LEU A 9 -9.91 -1.19 -5.95
N LEU A 10 -10.78 -0.58 -5.15
CA LEU A 10 -10.35 0.22 -4.01
C LEU A 10 -10.59 -0.55 -2.73
N MET A 11 -9.55 -0.72 -1.93
CA MET A 11 -9.63 -1.33 -0.60
C MET A 11 -9.18 -0.31 0.42
N ASP A 12 -10.09 0.06 1.34
CA ASP A 12 -9.82 1.06 2.36
C ASP A 12 -9.72 0.39 3.73
N GLU A 13 -8.51 0.33 4.28
CA GLU A 13 -8.22 -0.30 5.57
C GLU A 13 -8.81 -1.70 5.70
N PRO A 14 -8.61 -2.60 4.71
CA PRO A 14 -9.35 -3.86 4.69
C PRO A 14 -9.02 -4.79 5.85
N THR A 15 -7.91 -4.58 6.53
CA THR A 15 -7.43 -5.47 7.58
C THR A 15 -7.40 -4.81 8.96
N SER A 16 -7.91 -3.60 9.10
CA SER A 16 -7.74 -2.80 10.31
C SER A 16 -8.35 -3.43 11.57
N ALA A 17 -9.38 -4.26 11.43
CA ALA A 17 -10.07 -4.91 12.55
C ALA A 17 -9.93 -6.43 12.53
N LEU A 18 -9.05 -6.97 11.69
CA LEU A 18 -8.92 -8.41 11.50
C LEU A 18 -7.74 -8.98 12.28
N ASP A 19 -7.86 -10.27 12.64
CA ASP A 19 -6.75 -11.00 13.25
C ASP A 19 -5.67 -11.32 12.20
N PRO A 20 -4.46 -11.80 12.62
CA PRO A 20 -3.37 -12.07 11.68
C PRO A 20 -3.70 -13.10 10.60
N ILE A 21 -4.52 -14.09 10.90
CA ILE A 21 -4.89 -15.12 9.93
C ILE A 21 -5.80 -14.54 8.85
N SER A 22 -6.81 -13.79 9.25
CA SER A 22 -7.73 -13.13 8.32
C SER A 22 -7.00 -12.07 7.51
N THR A 23 -6.06 -11.35 8.12
CA THR A 23 -5.21 -10.38 7.42
C THR A 23 -4.41 -11.06 6.32
N SER A 24 -3.78 -12.20 6.60
CA SER A 24 -3.03 -12.95 5.60
C SER A 24 -3.91 -13.37 4.42
N LYS A 25 -5.14 -13.79 4.68
CA LYS A 25 -6.07 -14.19 3.63
C LYS A 25 -6.44 -13.00 2.74
N ILE A 26 -6.66 -11.83 3.32
CA ILE A 26 -6.96 -10.61 2.55
C ILE A 26 -5.75 -10.22 1.70
N GLU A 27 -4.55 -10.30 2.24
CA GLU A 27 -3.33 -10.00 1.49
C GLU A 27 -3.15 -10.99 0.32
N ASP A 28 -3.36 -12.27 0.56
CA ASP A 28 -3.28 -13.29 -0.49
C ASP A 28 -4.31 -13.05 -1.58
N LEU A 29 -5.53 -12.66 -1.20
CA LEU A 29 -6.57 -12.32 -2.16
C LEU A 29 -6.16 -11.11 -3.00
N ALA A 30 -5.61 -10.07 -2.38
CA ALA A 30 -5.14 -8.89 -3.10
C ALA A 30 -4.04 -9.25 -4.11
N LEU A 31 -3.09 -10.09 -3.71
CA LEU A 31 -2.02 -10.54 -4.59
C LEU A 31 -2.56 -11.36 -5.78
N GLU A 32 -3.60 -12.14 -5.56
CA GLU A 32 -4.24 -12.89 -6.62
C GLU A 32 -5.00 -11.97 -7.57
N LEU A 33 -5.77 -11.03 -7.02
CA LEU A 33 -6.56 -10.10 -7.82
C LEU A 33 -5.72 -9.15 -8.64
N LYS A 34 -4.53 -8.76 -8.17
CA LYS A 34 -3.69 -7.82 -8.91
C LYS A 34 -3.24 -8.33 -10.26
N LYS A 35 -3.32 -9.64 -10.50
CA LYS A 35 -2.98 -10.23 -11.79
C LYS A 35 -3.92 -9.78 -12.90
N ASN A 36 -5.16 -9.45 -12.55
CA ASN A 36 -6.20 -9.08 -13.50
C ASN A 36 -6.75 -7.66 -13.29
N TYR A 37 -6.45 -7.05 -12.13
CA TYR A 37 -7.01 -5.77 -11.74
C TYR A 37 -5.93 -4.85 -11.22
N THR A 38 -6.19 -3.55 -11.32
CA THR A 38 -5.39 -2.56 -10.60
C THR A 38 -6.01 -2.40 -9.21
N ILE A 39 -5.22 -2.59 -8.17
CA ILE A 39 -5.71 -2.50 -6.80
C ILE A 39 -5.09 -1.28 -6.12
N ILE A 40 -5.95 -0.44 -5.56
CA ILE A 40 -5.53 0.69 -4.73
C ILE A 40 -5.94 0.37 -3.30
N MET A 41 -4.97 0.33 -2.42
CA MET A 41 -5.22 0.02 -1.01
C MET A 41 -4.80 1.20 -0.15
N VAL A 42 -5.70 1.62 0.73
CA VAL A 42 -5.41 2.64 1.74
C VAL A 42 -5.20 1.93 3.06
N THR A 43 -4.05 2.13 3.68
CA THR A 43 -3.75 1.46 4.94
C THR A 43 -2.81 2.30 5.80
N HIS A 44 -2.97 2.20 7.12
CA HIS A 44 -2.01 2.72 8.09
C HIS A 44 -0.97 1.67 8.49
N ASN A 45 -1.11 0.45 7.98
CA ASN A 45 -0.19 -0.64 8.28
C ASN A 45 0.94 -0.65 7.24
N MET A 46 2.08 -0.07 7.63
CA MET A 46 3.24 0.02 6.74
C MET A 46 3.81 -1.35 6.37
N GLN A 47 3.76 -2.30 7.28
CA GLN A 47 4.26 -3.65 7.00
C GLN A 47 3.43 -4.30 5.90
N GLN A 48 2.11 -4.10 5.92
CA GLN A 48 1.24 -4.59 4.87
C GLN A 48 1.56 -3.93 3.53
N ALA A 49 1.71 -2.61 3.52
CA ALA A 49 2.07 -1.89 2.30
C ALA A 49 3.39 -2.39 1.74
N ALA A 50 4.39 -2.61 2.59
CA ALA A 50 5.69 -3.09 2.17
C ALA A 50 5.64 -4.50 1.58
N ARG A 51 4.75 -5.36 2.10
CA ARG A 51 4.65 -6.75 1.66
C ARG A 51 3.94 -6.92 0.33
N ILE A 52 2.86 -6.17 0.10
CA ILE A 52 1.95 -6.50 -0.99
C ILE A 52 1.87 -5.47 -2.11
N SER A 53 2.41 -4.27 -1.92
CA SER A 53 2.28 -3.23 -2.92
C SER A 53 3.51 -3.13 -3.83
N ASP A 54 3.27 -2.80 -5.09
CA ASP A 54 4.32 -2.54 -6.06
C ASP A 54 4.78 -1.09 -6.00
N LYS A 55 3.82 -0.18 -5.76
CA LYS A 55 4.09 1.24 -5.60
C LYS A 55 3.36 1.75 -4.37
N THR A 56 3.94 2.74 -3.72
CA THR A 56 3.40 3.30 -2.50
C THR A 56 3.41 4.83 -2.59
N ALA A 57 2.34 5.42 -2.11
CA ALA A 57 2.26 6.87 -1.93
C ALA A 57 2.13 7.14 -0.43
N PHE A 58 2.99 8.00 0.08
CA PHE A 58 2.92 8.44 1.47
C PHE A 58 2.17 9.76 1.56
N PHE A 59 1.07 9.76 2.31
CA PHE A 59 0.22 10.92 2.52
C PHE A 59 0.39 11.46 3.92
N LEU A 60 0.45 12.77 4.03
CA LEU A 60 0.49 13.45 5.33
C LEU A 60 -0.33 14.73 5.23
N LEU A 61 -1.30 14.88 6.13
CA LEU A 61 -2.14 16.07 6.21
C LEU A 61 -2.77 16.46 4.87
N GLY A 62 -3.22 15.46 4.12
CA GLY A 62 -3.89 15.68 2.83
C GLY A 62 -2.97 15.89 1.65
N GLU A 63 -1.66 15.78 1.85
CA GLU A 63 -0.69 15.95 0.77
C GLU A 63 0.05 14.66 0.48
N VAL A 64 0.37 14.44 -0.80
CA VAL A 64 1.28 13.36 -1.19
C VAL A 64 2.70 13.86 -0.95
N ILE A 65 3.36 13.27 0.03
CA ILE A 65 4.73 13.65 0.41
C ILE A 65 5.74 12.97 -0.49
N GLU A 66 5.49 11.68 -0.78
CA GLU A 66 6.39 10.89 -1.59
C GLU A 66 5.61 9.78 -2.28
N TYR A 67 6.00 9.46 -3.53
CA TYR A 67 5.40 8.40 -4.31
C TYR A 67 6.48 7.72 -5.13
N GLY A 68 6.45 6.42 -5.18
CA GLY A 68 7.41 5.66 -5.97
C GLY A 68 7.27 4.15 -5.76
N SER A 69 8.27 3.41 -6.23
CA SER A 69 8.27 1.97 -6.00
C SER A 69 8.34 1.70 -4.50
N THR A 70 7.58 0.70 -4.07
CA THR A 70 7.52 0.34 -2.65
C THR A 70 8.90 0.02 -2.11
N GLU A 71 9.69 -0.75 -2.85
CA GLU A 71 11.03 -1.13 -2.43
C GLU A 71 11.91 0.10 -2.18
N THR A 72 11.93 1.03 -3.12
CA THR A 72 12.74 2.24 -2.98
C THR A 72 12.24 3.14 -1.84
N LEU A 73 10.93 3.33 -1.76
CA LEU A 73 10.35 4.23 -0.77
C LEU A 73 10.62 3.75 0.66
N PHE A 74 10.58 2.44 0.89
CA PHE A 74 10.84 1.88 2.22
C PHE A 74 12.31 1.70 2.52
N SER A 75 13.16 1.61 1.50
CA SER A 75 14.61 1.42 1.68
C SER A 75 15.37 2.72 1.70
N ILE A 76 15.07 3.63 0.77
CA ILE A 76 15.78 4.89 0.58
C ILE A 76 14.76 6.00 0.33
N PRO A 77 13.99 6.38 1.37
CA PRO A 77 13.01 7.45 1.20
C PRO A 77 13.70 8.77 0.90
N SER A 78 13.12 9.53 -0.02
CA SER A 78 13.66 10.83 -0.45
C SER A 78 13.28 11.96 0.49
N ASP A 79 12.18 11.80 1.22
CA ASP A 79 11.69 12.84 2.13
C ASP A 79 11.89 12.38 3.57
N LYS A 80 12.40 13.29 4.41
CA LYS A 80 12.65 12.98 5.81
C LYS A 80 11.37 12.62 6.56
N ARG A 81 10.24 13.20 6.18
CA ARG A 81 8.94 12.87 6.81
C ARG A 81 8.55 11.42 6.55
N THR A 82 8.83 10.93 5.35
CA THR A 82 8.62 9.51 5.00
C THR A 82 9.54 8.64 5.84
N GLU A 83 10.80 9.00 5.94
CA GLU A 83 11.78 8.26 6.74
C GLU A 83 11.34 8.21 8.21
N ASP A 84 10.93 9.34 8.76
CA ASP A 84 10.48 9.41 10.16
C ASP A 84 9.25 8.54 10.39
N TYR A 85 8.33 8.51 9.44
CA TYR A 85 7.13 7.68 9.53
C TYR A 85 7.50 6.19 9.51
N ILE A 86 8.36 5.78 8.60
CA ILE A 86 8.77 4.39 8.45
C ILE A 86 9.54 3.92 9.69
N THR A 87 10.38 4.77 10.24
CA THR A 87 11.20 4.42 11.41
C THR A 87 10.49 4.67 12.74
N GLY A 88 9.29 5.23 12.71
CA GLY A 88 8.53 5.52 13.93
C GLY A 88 9.07 6.69 14.74
N ARG A 89 9.80 7.60 14.12
CA ARG A 89 10.44 8.73 14.81
C ARG A 89 9.64 10.03 14.76
N PHE A 90 8.44 10.00 14.24
CA PHE A 90 7.61 11.19 14.24
C PHE A 90 6.84 11.31 15.56
N GLY A 91 6.72 12.49 16.04
CA GLY A 91 6.01 12.76 17.29
C GLY A 91 6.80 13.68 18.14
#